data_27b6192ff06916e64373d3e789c95d70
#
_entry.id   27b6192ff06916e64373d3e789c95d70
#
_cell.length_a   1.000
_cell.length_b   1.000
_cell.length_c   1.000
_cell.angle_alpha   90.00
_cell.angle_beta   90.00
_cell.angle_gamma   90.00
#
_symmetry.space_group_name_H-M   'P 1'
#
loop_
_entity.id
_entity.type
_entity.pdbx_description
1 polymer ?
#
loop_
_entity_poly.entity_id
_entity_poly.type
_entity_poly.pdbx_seq_one_letter_code
_entity_poly.pdbx_strand_id
1 'polypeptide(L)'
;MLLDKSTNRDYNIWTNVNEVGSKNVLHTHTTDAWAGIYYLQAEGTGNLMFVNPANILLQCNTKSPYTRKTGIRPKDGMLVLWPGWVPHEVEENNSNKQRINLAWGINYN
;
A
#
# COMPACT_ATOMS: atom_id res chain seq x y z
N MET A 1 4.39 13.80 12.62
CA MET A 1 3.99 14.95 11.77
C MET A 1 2.96 15.78 12.51
N LEU A 2 3.27 17.06 12.70
CA LEU A 2 2.30 18.00 13.26
C LEU A 2 1.36 18.45 12.14
N LEU A 3 0.08 18.17 12.30
CA LEU A 3 -0.95 18.67 11.39
C LEU A 3 -1.24 20.13 11.79
N ASP A 4 -0.84 21.07 10.96
CA ASP A 4 -1.23 22.46 11.13
C ASP A 4 -2.73 22.57 10.87
N LYS A 5 -3.47 23.00 11.88
CA LYS A 5 -4.92 23.18 11.80
C LYS A 5 -5.35 24.32 10.86
N SER A 6 -4.39 25.16 10.44
CA SER A 6 -4.67 26.28 9.52
C SER A 6 -4.73 25.87 8.06
N THR A 7 -4.29 24.68 7.71
CA THR A 7 -4.28 24.19 6.32
C THR A 7 -5.47 23.27 6.07
N ASN A 8 -6.30 23.61 5.08
CA ASN A 8 -7.28 22.69 4.55
C ASN A 8 -6.55 21.51 3.92
N ARG A 9 -6.66 20.35 4.56
CA ARG A 9 -6.13 19.11 3.99
C ARG A 9 -7.28 18.28 3.47
N ASP A 10 -7.20 17.99 2.19
CA ASP A 10 -8.14 17.06 1.59
C ASP A 10 -7.66 15.64 1.84
N TYR A 11 -8.58 14.78 2.20
CA TYR A 11 -8.34 13.36 2.32
C TYR A 11 -9.50 12.57 1.72
N ASN A 12 -9.15 11.43 1.18
CA ASN A 12 -10.10 10.51 0.59
C ASN A 12 -10.09 9.21 1.40
N ILE A 13 -11.26 8.66 1.64
CA ILE A 13 -11.43 7.34 2.27
C ILE A 13 -12.36 6.51 1.39
N TRP A 14 -12.00 5.27 1.12
CA TRP A 14 -12.82 4.35 0.35
C TRP A 14 -12.70 2.93 0.85
N THR A 15 -13.70 2.13 0.57
CA THR A 15 -13.70 0.70 0.87
C THR A 15 -13.30 -0.08 -0.37
N ASN A 16 -12.35 -0.99 -0.24
CA ASN A 16 -12.01 -1.97 -1.26
C ASN A 16 -12.57 -3.32 -0.88
N VAL A 17 -13.28 -3.94 -1.83
CA VAL A 17 -13.69 -5.34 -1.76
C VAL A 17 -13.01 -6.04 -2.92
N ASN A 18 -11.99 -6.82 -2.64
CA ASN A 18 -11.22 -7.53 -3.64
C ASN A 18 -11.62 -9.00 -3.66
N GLU A 19 -12.19 -9.41 -4.80
CA GLU A 19 -12.63 -10.79 -5.01
C GLU A 19 -11.43 -11.76 -5.07
N VAL A 20 -11.73 -13.03 -4.92
CA VAL A 20 -10.77 -14.10 -5.18
C VAL A 20 -10.21 -13.96 -6.60
N GLY A 21 -8.90 -14.05 -6.75
CA GLY A 21 -8.20 -13.89 -8.04
C GLY A 21 -7.86 -12.45 -8.40
N SER A 22 -8.33 -11.44 -7.67
CA SER A 22 -7.98 -10.05 -7.94
C SER A 22 -6.63 -9.66 -7.36
N LYS A 23 -6.02 -8.67 -7.98
CA LYS A 23 -4.76 -8.05 -7.55
C LYS A 23 -4.79 -6.55 -7.81
N ASN A 24 -3.92 -5.81 -7.16
CA ASN A 24 -3.71 -4.39 -7.45
C ASN A 24 -2.33 -4.22 -8.08
N VAL A 25 -2.28 -3.63 -9.27
CA VAL A 25 -1.03 -3.40 -9.98
C VAL A 25 -0.18 -2.33 -9.31
N LEU A 26 1.12 -2.38 -9.59
CA LEU A 26 2.09 -1.41 -9.08
C LEU A 26 1.67 0.02 -9.42
N HIS A 27 1.63 0.89 -8.41
CA HIS A 27 1.25 2.28 -8.55
C HIS A 27 1.81 3.12 -7.41
N THR A 28 1.68 4.44 -7.56
CA THR A 28 1.96 5.43 -6.51
C THR A 28 0.75 6.35 -6.34
N HIS A 29 0.69 7.03 -5.20
CA HIS A 29 -0.32 8.07 -4.93
C HIS A 29 0.36 9.43 -5.05
N THR A 30 0.54 9.93 -6.27
CA THR A 30 1.35 11.12 -6.56
C THR A 30 0.82 12.42 -5.95
N THR A 31 -0.47 12.48 -5.65
CA THR A 31 -1.11 13.64 -5.01
C THR A 31 -1.18 13.53 -3.50
N ASP A 32 -0.92 12.37 -2.94
CA ASP A 32 -1.02 12.12 -1.52
C ASP A 32 0.32 12.30 -0.81
N ALA A 33 0.31 13.02 0.30
CA ALA A 33 1.45 13.07 1.21
C ALA A 33 1.61 11.74 1.94
N TRP A 34 0.47 11.18 2.38
CA TRP A 34 0.38 9.90 3.07
C TRP A 34 -0.73 9.05 2.48
N ALA A 35 -0.50 7.77 2.44
CA ALA A 35 -1.49 6.76 2.10
C ALA A 35 -1.57 5.73 3.23
N GLY A 36 -2.68 5.06 3.32
CA GLY A 36 -2.86 4.05 4.35
C GLY A 36 -3.98 3.08 4.05
N ILE A 37 -3.98 2.00 4.81
CA ILE A 37 -4.96 0.93 4.70
C ILE A 37 -5.26 0.36 6.10
N TYR A 38 -6.52 0.09 6.35
CA TYR A 38 -6.98 -0.65 7.51
C TYR A 38 -7.70 -1.91 7.06
N TYR A 39 -7.20 -3.06 7.50
CA TYR A 39 -7.72 -4.35 7.09
C TYR A 39 -8.88 -4.80 7.97
N LEU A 40 -10.04 -5.05 7.33
CA LEU A 40 -11.22 -5.61 7.98
C LEU A 40 -11.23 -7.14 7.87
N GLN A 41 -10.93 -7.66 6.67
CA GLN A 41 -10.81 -9.09 6.38
C GLN A 41 -9.71 -9.28 5.36
N ALA A 42 -8.57 -9.82 5.74
CA ALA A 42 -7.42 -9.83 4.86
C ALA A 42 -6.44 -10.98 5.05
N GLU A 43 -6.52 -11.74 6.12
CA GLU A 43 -5.57 -12.81 6.37
C GLU A 43 -5.56 -13.83 5.23
N GLY A 44 -4.37 -14.09 4.67
CA GLY A 44 -4.19 -15.06 3.60
C GLY A 44 -4.62 -14.59 2.21
N THR A 45 -5.00 -13.32 2.04
CA THR A 45 -5.54 -12.79 0.78
C THR A 45 -4.52 -12.13 -0.14
N GLY A 46 -3.24 -12.34 0.08
CA GLY A 46 -2.14 -11.71 -0.67
C GLY A 46 -1.48 -10.57 0.12
N ASN A 47 -0.20 -10.38 -0.12
CA ASN A 47 0.61 -9.40 0.61
C ASN A 47 0.53 -8.01 -0.03
N LEU A 48 0.67 -6.99 0.80
CA LEU A 48 0.97 -5.64 0.36
C LEU A 48 2.49 -5.56 0.13
N MET A 49 2.90 -5.24 -1.10
CA MET A 49 4.29 -5.22 -1.49
C MET A 49 4.74 -3.78 -1.76
N PHE A 50 5.76 -3.34 -1.05
CA PHE A 50 6.43 -2.07 -1.33
C PHE A 50 7.65 -2.31 -2.20
N VAL A 51 7.81 -1.49 -3.23
CA VAL A 51 8.91 -1.58 -4.19
C VAL A 51 9.89 -0.46 -3.90
N ASN A 52 11.18 -0.80 -3.79
CA ASN A 52 12.22 0.20 -3.65
C ASN A 52 12.24 1.08 -4.92
N PRO A 53 12.09 2.42 -4.81
CA PRO A 53 12.09 3.29 -5.98
C PRO A 53 13.42 3.28 -6.76
N ALA A 54 14.50 2.86 -6.12
CA ALA A 54 15.79 2.63 -6.79
C ALA A 54 15.91 1.25 -7.44
N ASN A 55 14.79 0.55 -7.65
CA ASN A 55 14.77 -0.83 -8.15
C ASN A 55 15.54 -1.03 -9.47
N ILE A 56 15.49 -0.06 -10.39
CA ILE A 56 16.23 -0.13 -11.65
C ILE A 56 17.75 -0.19 -11.38
N LEU A 57 18.25 0.62 -10.46
CA LEU A 57 19.66 0.64 -10.08
C LEU A 57 20.07 -0.67 -9.40
N LEU A 58 19.20 -1.24 -8.58
CA LEU A 58 19.42 -2.51 -7.90
C LEU A 58 19.40 -3.70 -8.85
N GLN A 59 18.65 -3.62 -9.94
CA GLN A 59 18.62 -4.67 -10.98
C GLN A 59 19.97 -4.82 -11.69
N CYS A 60 20.76 -3.76 -11.76
CA CYS A 60 22.09 -3.81 -12.35
C CYS A 60 23.12 -4.52 -11.47
N ASN A 61 22.79 -4.76 -10.20
CA ASN A 61 23.67 -5.43 -9.24
C ASN A 61 22.92 -6.60 -8.58
N THR A 62 23.05 -7.78 -9.17
CA THR A 62 22.41 -9.00 -8.69
C THR A 62 22.90 -9.47 -7.31
N LYS A 63 24.01 -8.96 -6.85
CA LYS A 63 24.61 -9.28 -5.53
C LYS A 63 24.29 -8.24 -4.47
N SER A 64 23.47 -7.23 -4.79
CA SER A 64 23.09 -6.21 -3.82
C SER A 64 22.38 -6.83 -2.62
N PRO A 65 22.77 -6.48 -1.39
CA PRO A 65 22.07 -6.90 -0.19
C PRO A 65 20.74 -6.16 0.02
N TYR A 66 20.45 -5.13 -0.78
CA TYR A 66 19.26 -4.34 -0.64
C TYR A 66 18.05 -5.04 -1.23
N THR A 67 16.96 -5.05 -0.48
CA THR A 67 15.70 -5.63 -0.90
C THR A 67 15.05 -4.76 -1.98
N ARG A 68 14.64 -5.37 -3.09
CA ARG A 68 13.88 -4.70 -4.15
C ARG A 68 12.42 -4.52 -3.80
N LYS A 69 11.86 -5.50 -3.11
CA LYS A 69 10.48 -5.50 -2.62
C LYS A 69 10.45 -5.94 -1.16
N THR A 70 9.56 -5.34 -0.39
CA THR A 70 9.28 -5.73 0.99
C THR A 70 7.80 -5.99 1.12
N GLY A 71 7.43 -7.17 1.61
CA GLY A 71 6.04 -7.57 1.77
C GLY A 71 5.55 -7.40 3.21
N ILE A 72 4.31 -6.95 3.33
CA ILE A 72 3.56 -6.98 4.58
C ILE A 72 2.45 -8.00 4.43
N ARG A 73 2.44 -9.00 5.31
CA ARG A 73 1.36 -9.97 5.41
C ARG A 73 0.20 -9.32 6.16
N PRO A 74 -0.95 -9.13 5.52
CA PRO A 74 -2.06 -8.47 6.17
C PRO A 74 -2.65 -9.35 7.28
N LYS A 75 -3.09 -8.68 8.34
CA LYS A 75 -3.89 -9.28 9.42
C LYS A 75 -5.14 -8.46 9.62
N ASP A 76 -6.21 -9.12 10.01
CA ASP A 76 -7.46 -8.43 10.36
C ASP A 76 -7.19 -7.46 11.53
N GLY A 77 -7.64 -6.21 11.40
CA GLY A 77 -7.39 -5.15 12.36
C GLY A 77 -6.04 -4.43 12.23
N MET A 78 -5.21 -4.81 11.25
CA MET A 78 -3.93 -4.15 11.00
C MET A 78 -4.12 -2.83 10.28
N LEU A 79 -3.36 -1.82 10.73
CA LEU A 79 -3.25 -0.52 10.11
C LEU A 79 -1.85 -0.35 9.52
N VAL A 80 -1.75 0.04 8.25
CA VAL A 80 -0.48 0.33 7.57
C VAL A 80 -0.52 1.72 6.99
N LEU A 81 0.56 2.47 7.19
CA LEU A 81 0.75 3.83 6.67
C LEU A 81 2.05 3.91 5.89
N TRP A 82 2.05 4.65 4.78
CA TRP A 82 3.25 4.92 4.01
C TRP A 82 3.17 6.27 3.31
N PRO A 83 4.32 6.91 3.03
CA PRO A 83 4.35 8.11 2.18
C PRO A 83 3.76 7.81 0.80
N GLY A 84 2.94 8.71 0.27
CA GLY A 84 2.21 8.48 -0.98
C GLY A 84 3.11 8.20 -2.19
N TRP A 85 4.36 8.66 -2.17
CA TRP A 85 5.32 8.44 -3.25
C TRP A 85 5.89 7.01 -3.31
N VAL A 86 5.69 6.18 -2.29
CA VAL A 86 6.25 4.82 -2.25
C VAL A 86 5.49 3.92 -3.22
N PRO A 87 6.16 3.35 -4.24
CA PRO A 87 5.52 2.41 -5.15
C PRO A 87 5.10 1.15 -4.40
N HIS A 88 3.88 0.70 -4.66
CA HIS A 88 3.34 -0.49 -4.00
C HIS A 88 2.38 -1.24 -4.92
N GLU A 89 2.18 -2.48 -4.61
CA GLU A 89 1.26 -3.38 -5.29
C GLU A 89 0.65 -4.34 -4.28
N VAL A 90 -0.42 -5.01 -4.66
CA VAL A 90 -1.03 -6.06 -3.85
C VAL A 90 -1.05 -7.34 -4.65
N GLU A 91 -0.50 -8.39 -4.06
CA GLU A 91 -0.49 -9.72 -4.65
C GLU A 91 -1.89 -10.26 -4.89
N GLU A 92 -1.98 -11.20 -5.82
CA GLU A 92 -3.24 -11.86 -6.14
C GLU A 92 -3.84 -12.53 -4.91
N ASN A 93 -5.15 -12.39 -4.77
CA ASN A 93 -5.92 -13.07 -3.73
C ASN A 93 -6.16 -14.53 -4.12
N ASN A 94 -5.30 -15.41 -3.70
CA ASN A 94 -5.41 -16.85 -3.94
C ASN A 94 -6.12 -17.60 -2.81
N SER A 95 -6.79 -16.90 -1.93
CA SER A 95 -7.62 -17.48 -0.86
C SER A 95 -9.01 -17.83 -1.38
N ASN A 96 -9.85 -18.32 -0.49
CA ASN A 96 -11.27 -18.62 -0.77
C ASN A 96 -12.22 -17.54 -0.25
N LYS A 97 -11.71 -16.36 0.11
CA LYS A 97 -12.50 -15.25 0.68
C LYS A 97 -12.10 -13.93 0.05
N GLN A 98 -13.02 -12.96 0.12
CA GLN A 98 -12.75 -11.59 -0.28
C GLN A 98 -11.75 -10.93 0.69
N ARG A 99 -10.89 -10.03 0.16
CA ARG A 99 -10.16 -9.07 0.97
C ARG A 99 -10.97 -7.79 1.07
N ILE A 100 -11.20 -7.34 2.30
CA ILE A 100 -11.99 -6.14 2.60
C ILE A 100 -11.12 -5.20 3.43
N ASN A 101 -10.97 -3.98 2.96
CA ASN A 101 -10.21 -2.96 3.67
C ASN A 101 -10.75 -1.55 3.45
N LEU A 102 -10.40 -0.66 4.35
CA LEU A 102 -10.54 0.78 4.19
C LEU A 102 -9.19 1.33 3.77
N ALA A 103 -9.17 2.06 2.68
CA ALA A 103 -7.98 2.76 2.21
C ALA A 103 -8.21 4.27 2.27
N TRP A 104 -7.14 5.03 2.45
CA TRP A 104 -7.21 6.49 2.44
C TRP A 104 -5.93 7.12 1.92
N GLY A 105 -6.06 8.37 1.49
CA GLY A 105 -4.96 9.23 1.15
C GLY A 105 -5.17 10.61 1.77
N ILE A 106 -4.09 11.24 2.20
CA ILE A 106 -4.04 12.62 2.67
C ILE A 106 -3.23 13.43 1.68
N ASN A 107 -3.87 14.40 1.03
CA ASN A 107 -3.24 15.20 -0.01
C ASN A 107 -2.21 16.18 0.54
N TYR A 108 -1.27 16.57 -0.32
CA TYR A 108 -0.48 17.79 -0.12
C TYR A 108 -1.39 19.01 -0.26
N ASN A 109 -1.08 20.00 0.50
CA ASN A 109 -1.69 21.32 0.33
C ASN A 109 -0.77 22.25 -0.43
#